data_c0dd126830da50809800c9f397a79e5a
#
_entry.id   c0dd126830da50809800c9f397a79e5a
#
_cell.length_a   1.000
_cell.length_b   1.000
_cell.length_c   1.000
_cell.angle_alpha   90.00
_cell.angle_beta   90.00
_cell.angle_gamma   90.00
#
_symmetry.space_group_name_H-M   'P 1'
#
loop_
_entity.id
_entity.type
_entity.pdbx_description
1 polymer ?
#
loop_
_entity_poly.entity_id
_entity_poly.type
_entity_poly.pdbx_seq_one_letter_code
_entity_poly.pdbx_strand_id
1 'polypeptide(L)'
;KGYRNAVKQFIEASTPIGLFVDSDLPPKDKYLWFDKLINNENPEKTIVIPEGRKDSVFFMIQEMEAWFLKQPFCLDKWAQKEGYTKKETTNIAEHSILKNKNIEEISKPSEKLKIIMKRFFVKNKKAAKYGKLKTAPELLDALNVTALISLDDELRRFYLFVNKPVPR
;
A
#
# COMPACT_ATOMS: atom_id res chain seq x y z
N LYS A 1 -11.59 -1.08 15.70
CA LYS A 1 -12.32 -2.36 15.98
C LYS A 1 -12.25 -3.37 14.82
N GLY A 2 -12.24 -2.92 13.54
CA GLY A 2 -12.37 -3.80 12.37
C GLY A 2 -11.20 -4.79 12.16
N TYR A 3 -9.96 -4.32 12.22
CA TYR A 3 -8.81 -5.18 11.91
C TYR A 3 -8.61 -6.34 12.92
N ARG A 4 -8.92 -6.15 14.21
CA ARG A 4 -8.78 -7.21 15.22
C ARG A 4 -9.73 -8.38 14.96
N ASN A 5 -10.93 -8.11 14.42
CA ASN A 5 -11.85 -9.17 14.01
C ASN A 5 -11.32 -9.94 12.81
N ALA A 6 -10.75 -9.25 11.81
CA ALA A 6 -10.12 -9.91 10.66
C ALA A 6 -8.94 -10.80 11.09
N VAL A 7 -8.12 -10.34 12.05
CA VAL A 7 -7.03 -11.16 12.62
C VAL A 7 -7.57 -12.40 13.33
N LYS A 8 -8.64 -12.29 14.12
CA LYS A 8 -9.26 -13.46 14.76
C LYS A 8 -9.78 -14.46 13.73
N GLN A 9 -10.53 -13.99 12.71
CA GLN A 9 -11.00 -14.86 11.64
C GLN A 9 -9.86 -15.53 10.89
N PHE A 10 -8.75 -14.82 10.66
CA PHE A 10 -7.53 -15.38 10.08
C PHE A 10 -6.95 -16.51 10.94
N ILE A 11 -6.89 -16.33 12.25
CA ILE A 11 -6.36 -17.35 13.18
C ILE A 11 -7.28 -18.59 13.23
N GLU A 12 -8.59 -18.39 13.22
CA GLU A 12 -9.61 -19.44 13.38
C GLU A 12 -9.91 -20.19 12.06
N ALA A 13 -9.46 -19.68 10.92
CA ALA A 13 -9.75 -20.29 9.63
C ALA A 13 -9.20 -21.72 9.54
N SER A 14 -10.02 -22.65 9.12
CA SER A 14 -9.65 -24.06 8.86
C SER A 14 -8.93 -24.26 7.51
N THR A 15 -9.10 -23.30 6.59
CA THR A 15 -8.45 -23.32 5.27
C THR A 15 -7.27 -22.37 5.22
N PRO A 16 -6.27 -22.60 4.35
CA PRO A 16 -5.19 -21.63 4.13
C PRO A 16 -5.74 -20.31 3.60
N ILE A 17 -5.60 -19.26 4.39
CA ILE A 17 -5.93 -17.87 3.98
C ILE A 17 -4.74 -16.96 4.28
N GLY A 18 -4.59 -15.92 3.48
CA GLY A 18 -3.62 -14.85 3.71
C GLY A 18 -4.26 -13.67 4.42
N LEU A 19 -3.52 -13.03 5.29
CA LEU A 19 -3.90 -11.75 5.92
C LEU A 19 -3.02 -10.64 5.34
N PHE A 20 -3.62 -9.68 4.63
CA PHE A 20 -2.91 -8.52 4.11
C PHE A 20 -3.22 -7.30 4.99
N VAL A 21 -2.19 -6.69 5.57
CA VAL A 21 -2.36 -5.63 6.56
C VAL A 21 -1.55 -4.38 6.21
N ASP A 22 -2.08 -3.24 6.58
CA ASP A 22 -1.36 -1.97 6.54
C ASP A 22 -0.39 -1.91 7.73
N SER A 23 0.92 -1.84 7.44
CA SER A 23 1.94 -1.85 8.49
C SER A 23 2.14 -0.48 9.12
N ASP A 24 1.92 0.61 8.37
CA ASP A 24 2.33 1.98 8.71
C ASP A 24 3.85 2.09 9.05
N LEU A 25 4.65 1.09 8.67
CA LEU A 25 6.03 0.94 9.08
C LEU A 25 6.94 0.70 7.87
N PRO A 26 8.23 1.12 7.93
CA PRO A 26 9.20 0.80 6.88
C PRO A 26 9.51 -0.71 6.85
N PRO A 27 10.12 -1.22 5.76
CA PRO A 27 10.34 -2.66 5.55
C PRO A 27 11.05 -3.36 6.72
N LYS A 28 12.07 -2.72 7.29
CA LYS A 28 12.87 -3.28 8.40
C LYS A 28 12.08 -3.47 9.69
N ASP A 29 11.05 -2.65 9.89
CA ASP A 29 10.27 -2.60 11.13
C ASP A 29 8.87 -3.23 10.96
N LYS A 30 8.53 -3.77 9.80
CA LYS A 30 7.18 -4.28 9.48
C LYS A 30 6.68 -5.31 10.50
N TYR A 31 7.55 -6.13 11.04
CA TYR A 31 7.17 -7.17 12.01
C TYR A 31 6.79 -6.61 13.38
N LEU A 32 7.17 -5.38 13.72
CA LEU A 32 6.67 -4.68 14.92
C LEU A 32 5.14 -4.45 14.86
N TRP A 33 4.54 -4.68 13.69
CA TRP A 33 3.08 -4.69 13.56
C TRP A 33 2.44 -5.74 14.50
N PHE A 34 3.08 -6.88 14.73
CA PHE A 34 2.57 -7.89 15.64
C PHE A 34 2.44 -7.38 17.09
N ASP A 35 3.30 -6.45 17.50
CA ASP A 35 3.25 -5.84 18.83
C ASP A 35 1.99 -5.01 19.04
N LYS A 36 1.39 -4.48 17.95
CA LYS A 36 0.10 -3.78 18.01
C LYS A 36 -1.07 -4.69 18.43
N LEU A 37 -0.90 -6.00 18.38
CA LEU A 37 -1.90 -6.99 18.79
C LEU A 37 -1.84 -7.27 20.30
N ILE A 38 -0.72 -6.95 20.94
CA ILE A 38 -0.50 -7.08 22.39
C ILE A 38 -1.28 -5.97 23.10
N ASN A 39 -1.98 -6.33 24.15
CA ASN A 39 -2.65 -5.38 25.02
C ASN A 39 -2.08 -5.50 26.43
N ASN A 40 -1.16 -4.60 26.78
CA ASN A 40 -0.47 -4.62 28.07
C ASN A 40 -1.39 -4.24 29.23
N GLU A 41 -2.45 -3.45 29.00
CA GLU A 41 -3.41 -3.05 30.03
C GLU A 41 -4.47 -4.13 30.29
N ASN A 42 -4.77 -4.93 29.29
CA ASN A 42 -5.73 -6.03 29.39
C ASN A 42 -5.22 -7.23 28.60
N PRO A 43 -4.42 -8.12 29.23
CA PRO A 43 -3.82 -9.29 28.59
C PRO A 43 -4.84 -10.22 27.90
N GLU A 44 -6.07 -10.33 28.42
CA GLU A 44 -7.13 -11.15 27.82
C GLU A 44 -7.56 -10.64 26.43
N LYS A 45 -7.30 -9.37 26.13
CA LYS A 45 -7.53 -8.78 24.82
C LYS A 45 -6.34 -8.91 23.86
N THR A 46 -5.23 -9.47 24.31
CA THR A 46 -4.08 -9.77 23.45
C THR A 46 -4.47 -10.81 22.43
N ILE A 47 -4.03 -10.60 21.18
CA ILE A 47 -4.18 -11.56 20.09
C ILE A 47 -2.79 -12.03 19.71
N VAL A 48 -2.58 -13.34 19.80
CA VAL A 48 -1.32 -13.99 19.38
C VAL A 48 -1.56 -14.72 18.07
N ILE A 49 -0.83 -14.35 17.02
CA ILE A 49 -0.82 -15.11 15.77
C ILE A 49 0.11 -16.32 15.98
N PRO A 50 -0.38 -17.55 15.76
CA PRO A 50 0.45 -18.75 15.85
C PRO A 50 1.64 -18.68 14.90
N GLU A 51 2.81 -19.21 15.32
CA GLU A 51 4.06 -19.13 14.54
C GLU A 51 3.88 -19.65 13.11
N GLY A 52 3.23 -20.79 12.94
CA GLY A 52 2.98 -21.37 11.62
C GLY A 52 2.03 -20.57 10.71
N ARG A 53 1.42 -19.48 11.20
CA ARG A 53 0.58 -18.58 10.41
C ARG A 53 1.24 -17.24 10.10
N LYS A 54 2.35 -16.91 10.74
CA LYS A 54 3.04 -15.62 10.53
C LYS A 54 3.49 -15.44 9.09
N ASP A 55 3.92 -16.51 8.42
CA ASP A 55 4.32 -16.47 7.01
C ASP A 55 3.17 -16.19 6.04
N SER A 56 1.93 -16.33 6.50
CA SER A 56 0.72 -16.00 5.74
C SER A 56 0.21 -14.59 6.06
N VAL A 57 0.96 -13.77 6.81
CA VAL A 57 0.72 -12.35 7.00
C VAL A 57 1.58 -11.57 6.02
N PHE A 58 0.94 -10.69 5.26
CA PHE A 58 1.54 -9.83 4.23
C PHE A 58 1.35 -8.37 4.61
N PHE A 59 2.33 -7.54 4.30
CA PHE A 59 2.35 -6.16 4.73
C PHE A 59 2.25 -5.20 3.55
N MET A 60 1.31 -4.27 3.62
CA MET A 60 1.37 -3.05 2.84
C MET A 60 2.35 -2.12 3.53
N ILE A 61 3.54 -1.99 2.94
CA ILE A 61 4.64 -1.23 3.53
C ILE A 61 4.31 0.26 3.50
N GLN A 62 4.44 0.90 4.66
CA GLN A 62 4.04 2.30 4.91
C GLN A 62 2.53 2.48 4.72
N GLU A 63 2.11 2.96 3.55
CA GLU A 63 0.73 3.21 3.16
C GLU A 63 0.51 2.73 1.72
N MET A 64 -0.72 2.43 1.33
CA MET A 64 -1.11 2.07 -0.05
C MET A 64 -0.61 3.09 -1.08
N GLU A 65 -0.49 4.34 -0.71
CA GLU A 65 -0.01 5.41 -1.56
C GLU A 65 1.45 5.21 -2.02
N ALA A 66 2.24 4.39 -1.33
CA ALA A 66 3.56 3.98 -1.79
C ALA A 66 3.49 3.26 -3.15
N TRP A 67 2.45 2.49 -3.42
CA TRP A 67 2.26 1.82 -4.71
C TRP A 67 2.12 2.81 -5.87
N PHE A 68 1.41 3.92 -5.66
CA PHE A 68 1.31 4.98 -6.68
C PHE A 68 2.64 5.68 -6.91
N LEU A 69 3.44 5.84 -5.85
CA LEU A 69 4.77 6.43 -5.94
C LEU A 69 5.80 5.48 -6.60
N LYS A 70 5.64 4.15 -6.46
CA LYS A 70 6.43 3.15 -7.19
C LYS A 70 6.13 3.16 -8.69
N GLN A 71 4.94 3.59 -9.08
CA GLN A 71 4.51 3.65 -10.48
C GLN A 71 3.98 5.04 -10.84
N PRO A 72 4.81 6.10 -10.85
CA PRO A 72 4.35 7.47 -11.03
C PRO A 72 3.63 7.71 -12.37
N PHE A 73 3.81 6.85 -13.38
CA PHE A 73 3.05 6.90 -14.62
C PHE A 73 1.54 6.66 -14.43
N CYS A 74 1.11 6.01 -13.34
CA CYS A 74 -0.32 5.84 -13.04
C CYS A 74 -0.99 7.21 -12.81
N LEU A 75 -0.23 8.19 -12.30
CA LEU A 75 -0.71 9.54 -12.09
C LEU A 75 -0.99 10.26 -13.42
N ASP A 76 -0.15 10.05 -14.43
CA ASP A 76 -0.36 10.61 -15.78
C ASP A 76 -1.60 9.98 -16.43
N LYS A 77 -1.77 8.66 -16.33
CA LYS A 77 -2.98 7.95 -16.81
C LYS A 77 -4.24 8.43 -16.13
N TRP A 78 -4.21 8.50 -14.80
CA TRP A 78 -5.32 9.03 -14.01
C TRP A 78 -5.68 10.46 -14.41
N ALA A 79 -4.67 11.34 -14.52
CA ALA A 79 -4.88 12.72 -14.90
C ALA A 79 -5.53 12.85 -16.27
N GLN A 80 -5.10 12.07 -17.25
CA GLN A 80 -5.68 12.03 -18.59
C GLN A 80 -7.16 11.58 -18.53
N LYS A 81 -7.45 10.50 -17.83
CA LYS A 81 -8.83 9.96 -17.66
C LYS A 81 -9.75 10.98 -17.00
N GLU A 82 -9.26 11.67 -15.97
CA GLU A 82 -10.03 12.65 -15.21
C GLU A 82 -10.04 14.06 -15.81
N GLY A 83 -9.40 14.27 -16.95
CA GLY A 83 -9.36 15.56 -17.66
C GLY A 83 -8.51 16.62 -16.97
N TYR A 84 -7.46 16.21 -16.26
CA TYR A 84 -6.42 17.10 -15.75
C TYR A 84 -5.37 17.35 -16.82
N THR A 85 -4.81 18.57 -16.83
CA THR A 85 -3.68 18.96 -17.64
C THR A 85 -2.42 18.92 -16.78
N LYS A 86 -1.33 18.37 -17.33
CA LYS A 86 -0.01 18.41 -16.69
C LYS A 86 0.59 19.82 -16.83
N LYS A 87 1.03 20.39 -15.71
CA LYS A 87 1.63 21.73 -15.66
C LYS A 87 3.09 21.77 -16.08
N GLU A 88 3.80 20.67 -15.83
CA GLU A 88 5.23 20.54 -16.09
C GLU A 88 5.47 19.38 -17.05
N THR A 89 6.40 19.56 -18.00
CA THR A 89 6.81 18.50 -18.94
C THR A 89 7.74 17.47 -18.30
N THR A 90 8.34 17.82 -17.16
CA THR A 90 9.23 16.94 -16.41
C THR A 90 8.55 15.62 -16.04
N ASN A 91 9.29 14.52 -16.12
CA ASN A 91 8.80 13.24 -15.62
C ASN A 91 8.60 13.30 -14.12
N ILE A 92 7.47 12.79 -13.63
CA ILE A 92 7.15 12.76 -12.19
C ILE A 92 8.21 11.97 -11.42
N ALA A 93 8.76 10.89 -12.02
CA ALA A 93 9.84 10.10 -11.40
C ALA A 93 11.11 10.92 -11.11
N GLU A 94 11.35 12.00 -11.86
CA GLU A 94 12.49 12.90 -11.67
C GLU A 94 12.26 13.94 -10.55
N HIS A 95 11.09 13.97 -9.95
CA HIS A 95 10.81 14.87 -8.84
C HIS A 95 11.67 14.49 -7.62
N SER A 96 12.18 15.49 -6.90
CA SER A 96 13.10 15.32 -5.75
C SER A 96 12.58 14.40 -4.63
N ILE A 97 11.27 14.23 -4.53
CA ILE A 97 10.63 13.29 -3.59
C ILE A 97 10.88 11.84 -4.01
N LEU A 98 10.99 11.54 -5.32
CA LEU A 98 11.06 10.18 -5.86
C LEU A 98 12.43 9.83 -6.42
N LYS A 99 13.10 10.81 -7.04
CA LYS A 99 14.37 10.60 -7.73
C LYS A 99 15.42 9.97 -6.79
N ASN A 100 15.94 8.81 -7.18
CA ASN A 100 16.96 8.07 -6.43
C ASN A 100 16.56 7.72 -4.98
N LYS A 101 15.25 7.59 -4.70
CA LYS A 101 14.76 7.19 -3.37
C LYS A 101 14.24 5.77 -3.38
N ASN A 102 14.49 5.05 -2.29
CA ASN A 102 13.73 3.85 -1.99
C ASN A 102 12.34 4.27 -1.52
N ILE A 103 11.32 3.96 -2.33
CA ILE A 103 9.95 4.39 -2.06
C ILE A 103 9.42 3.80 -0.74
N GLU A 104 9.84 2.59 -0.38
CA GLU A 104 9.43 1.91 0.85
C GLU A 104 9.95 2.59 2.13
N GLU A 105 10.98 3.44 2.01
CA GLU A 105 11.53 4.23 3.11
C GLU A 105 10.94 5.64 3.18
N ILE A 106 10.11 6.02 2.22
CA ILE A 106 9.45 7.33 2.23
C ILE A 106 8.39 7.36 3.32
N SER A 107 8.62 8.15 4.35
CA SER A 107 7.61 8.38 5.37
C SER A 107 6.40 9.14 4.82
N LYS A 108 5.19 8.74 5.26
CA LYS A 108 3.93 9.38 4.89
C LYS A 108 3.74 9.52 3.37
N PRO A 109 3.69 8.41 2.62
CA PRO A 109 3.51 8.41 1.17
C PRO A 109 2.29 9.21 0.71
N SER A 110 1.19 9.21 1.47
CA SER A 110 -0.01 9.99 1.16
C SER A 110 0.23 11.50 1.14
N GLU A 111 1.07 12.02 2.02
CA GLU A 111 1.43 13.45 2.02
C GLU A 111 2.32 13.78 0.81
N LYS A 112 3.26 12.90 0.48
CA LYS A 112 4.12 13.07 -0.70
C LYS A 112 3.32 13.02 -1.99
N LEU A 113 2.37 12.10 -2.07
CA LEU A 113 1.45 12.01 -3.21
C LEU A 113 0.62 13.29 -3.37
N LYS A 114 0.10 13.89 -2.28
CA LYS A 114 -0.59 15.18 -2.31
C LYS A 114 0.28 16.29 -2.91
N ILE A 115 1.55 16.36 -2.50
CA ILE A 115 2.50 17.36 -3.01
C ILE A 115 2.70 17.17 -4.52
N ILE A 116 2.97 15.95 -4.96
CA ILE A 116 3.20 15.61 -6.37
C ILE A 116 1.96 15.96 -7.20
N MET A 117 0.77 15.51 -6.80
CA MET A 117 -0.45 15.76 -7.55
C MET A 117 -0.76 17.27 -7.66
N LYS A 118 -0.64 18.00 -6.55
CA LYS A 118 -0.82 19.46 -6.53
C LYS A 118 0.16 20.17 -7.45
N ARG A 119 1.39 19.71 -7.52
CA ARG A 119 2.44 20.30 -8.35
C ARG A 119 2.21 20.05 -9.84
N PHE A 120 1.96 18.80 -10.20
CA PHE A 120 1.98 18.39 -11.61
C PHE A 120 0.66 18.58 -12.34
N PHE A 121 -0.48 18.60 -11.65
CA PHE A 121 -1.77 18.53 -12.34
C PHE A 121 -2.71 19.68 -12.00
N VAL A 122 -3.44 20.16 -13.04
CA VAL A 122 -4.42 21.23 -12.94
C VAL A 122 -5.65 20.92 -13.77
N LYS A 123 -6.84 21.27 -13.26
CA LYS A 123 -8.11 21.22 -13.97
C LYS A 123 -8.91 22.48 -13.61
N ASN A 124 -9.38 23.23 -14.63
CA ASN A 124 -10.14 24.48 -14.42
C ASN A 124 -9.40 25.45 -13.47
N LYS A 125 -8.11 25.67 -13.70
CA LYS A 125 -7.22 26.52 -12.89
C LYS A 125 -7.04 26.09 -11.42
N LYS A 126 -7.60 24.93 -11.03
CA LYS A 126 -7.45 24.38 -9.68
C LYS A 126 -6.45 23.20 -9.70
N ALA A 127 -5.51 23.21 -8.75
CA ALA A 127 -4.57 22.11 -8.59
C ALA A 127 -5.28 20.81 -8.18
N ALA A 128 -4.75 19.69 -8.64
CA ALA A 128 -5.26 18.37 -8.25
C ALA A 128 -5.12 18.17 -6.74
N LYS A 129 -6.10 17.46 -6.17
CA LYS A 129 -6.12 17.09 -4.75
C LYS A 129 -6.25 15.58 -4.63
N TYR A 130 -5.43 15.00 -3.77
CA TYR A 130 -5.57 13.60 -3.38
C TYR A 130 -6.59 13.46 -2.26
N GLY A 131 -7.47 12.46 -2.38
CA GLY A 131 -8.41 12.06 -1.33
C GLY A 131 -8.56 10.53 -1.32
N LYS A 132 -8.37 9.92 -0.14
CA LYS A 132 -8.39 8.45 0.01
C LYS A 132 -9.69 7.81 -0.54
N LEU A 133 -10.83 8.43 -0.29
CA LEU A 133 -12.12 7.85 -0.67
C LEU A 133 -12.49 8.04 -2.16
N LYS A 134 -11.99 9.10 -2.78
CA LYS A 134 -12.32 9.43 -4.16
C LYS A 134 -11.20 9.09 -5.13
N THR A 135 -10.03 9.63 -4.87
CA THR A 135 -8.90 9.56 -5.83
C THR A 135 -8.17 8.23 -5.78
N ALA A 136 -8.09 7.58 -4.59
CA ALA A 136 -7.36 6.32 -4.48
C ALA A 136 -7.97 5.17 -5.32
N PRO A 137 -9.30 4.95 -5.35
CA PRO A 137 -9.88 3.93 -6.24
C PRO A 137 -9.57 4.21 -7.72
N GLU A 138 -9.64 5.49 -8.15
CA GLU A 138 -9.33 5.90 -9.52
C GLU A 138 -7.84 5.65 -9.89
N LEU A 139 -6.94 5.85 -8.92
CA LEU A 139 -5.51 5.57 -9.08
C LEU A 139 -5.20 4.06 -9.09
N LEU A 140 -5.91 3.26 -8.29
CA LEU A 140 -5.79 1.80 -8.30
C LEU A 140 -6.11 1.24 -9.68
N ASP A 141 -7.16 1.75 -10.34
CA ASP A 141 -7.53 1.38 -11.72
C ASP A 141 -6.43 1.71 -12.75
N ALA A 142 -5.61 2.72 -12.45
CA ALA A 142 -4.54 3.15 -13.34
C ALA A 142 -3.22 2.39 -13.16
N LEU A 143 -3.08 1.61 -12.06
CA LEU A 143 -1.89 0.82 -11.78
C LEU A 143 -1.72 -0.32 -12.79
N ASN A 144 -0.47 -0.66 -13.05
CA ASN A 144 -0.10 -1.93 -13.67
C ASN A 144 0.23 -2.94 -12.58
N VAL A 145 -0.71 -3.82 -12.27
CA VAL A 145 -0.57 -4.79 -11.18
C VAL A 145 0.60 -5.74 -11.41
N THR A 146 0.81 -6.22 -12.64
CA THR A 146 1.93 -7.10 -12.97
C THR A 146 3.28 -6.44 -12.71
N ALA A 147 3.43 -5.19 -13.13
CA ALA A 147 4.64 -4.43 -12.84
C ALA A 147 4.78 -4.12 -11.34
N LEU A 148 3.67 -3.86 -10.64
CA LEU A 148 3.71 -3.62 -9.19
C LEU A 148 4.18 -4.85 -8.41
N ILE A 149 3.73 -6.05 -8.77
CA ILE A 149 4.19 -7.32 -8.19
C ILE A 149 5.72 -7.47 -8.31
N SER A 150 6.32 -7.00 -9.40
CA SER A 150 7.78 -7.05 -9.56
C SER A 150 8.53 -5.99 -8.74
N LEU A 151 7.85 -4.93 -8.33
CA LEU A 151 8.42 -3.79 -7.59
C LEU A 151 8.16 -3.83 -6.08
N ASP A 152 7.30 -4.76 -5.63
CA ASP A 152 6.85 -4.85 -4.24
C ASP A 152 6.99 -6.28 -3.73
N ASP A 153 7.91 -6.52 -2.80
CA ASP A 153 8.24 -7.85 -2.31
C ASP A 153 7.09 -8.50 -1.53
N GLU A 154 6.34 -7.72 -0.76
CA GLU A 154 5.20 -8.24 0.01
C GLU A 154 4.04 -8.59 -0.90
N LEU A 155 3.77 -7.77 -1.91
CA LEU A 155 2.76 -8.08 -2.91
C LEU A 155 3.15 -9.30 -3.75
N ARG A 156 4.44 -9.46 -4.07
CA ARG A 156 4.98 -10.66 -4.74
C ARG A 156 4.81 -11.91 -3.88
N ARG A 157 5.15 -11.83 -2.59
CA ARG A 157 4.92 -12.93 -1.64
C ARG A 157 3.44 -13.32 -1.58
N PHE A 158 2.55 -12.34 -1.47
CA PHE A 158 1.10 -12.55 -1.48
C PHE A 158 0.63 -13.20 -2.78
N TYR A 159 1.07 -12.69 -3.93
CA TYR A 159 0.74 -13.26 -5.24
C TYR A 159 1.16 -14.73 -5.35
N LEU A 160 2.37 -15.06 -4.91
CA LEU A 160 2.86 -16.44 -4.90
C LEU A 160 2.06 -17.33 -3.92
N PHE A 161 1.64 -16.78 -2.80
CA PHE A 161 0.82 -17.50 -1.82
C PHE A 161 -0.54 -17.88 -2.40
N VAL A 162 -1.26 -16.93 -3.01
CA VAL A 162 -2.62 -17.20 -3.54
C VAL A 162 -2.62 -18.07 -4.81
N ASN A 163 -1.51 -18.11 -5.54
CA ASN A 163 -1.35 -18.93 -6.74
C ASN A 163 -0.65 -20.28 -6.50
N LYS A 164 -0.38 -20.64 -5.23
CA LYS A 164 0.11 -21.98 -4.92
C LYS A 164 -0.96 -23.01 -5.27
N PRO A 165 -0.62 -24.10 -5.98
CA PRO A 165 -1.56 -25.20 -6.17
C PRO A 165 -1.97 -25.75 -4.79
N VAL A 166 -3.28 -25.86 -4.56
CA VAL A 166 -3.80 -26.52 -3.34
C VAL A 166 -3.35 -27.97 -3.39
N PRO A 167 -2.63 -28.49 -2.37
CA PRO A 167 -2.33 -29.92 -2.31
C PRO A 167 -3.64 -30.70 -2.39
N ARG A 168 -3.75 -31.63 -3.35
CA ARG A 168 -4.89 -32.53 -3.45
C ARG A 168 -4.85 -33.56 -2.35
#